data_9f789e47337e41f26709541099562572
#
_entry.id   9f789e47337e41f26709541099562572
#
_cell.length_a   1.000
_cell.length_b   1.000
_cell.length_c   1.000
_cell.angle_alpha   90.00
_cell.angle_beta   90.00
_cell.angle_gamma   90.00
#
_symmetry.space_group_name_H-M   'P 1'
#
loop_
_entity.id
_entity.type
_entity.pdbx_description
1 polymer ?
#
loop_
_entity_poly.entity_id
_entity_poly.type
_entity_poly.pdbx_seq_one_letter_code
_entity_poly.pdbx_strand_id
1 'polypeptide(L)'
;MKKTLIIAILALFSTVCVAQGGGPLKFLGIPIDGTEAQFVSKLKAKGFTYSTLTEGYKGQFNGKSVDVYIHTNHNLVDRVYVAFPYTNEDGIKSEFNRLLGQFKDNAKYMALVMNEEIPEDDDISYEITVNNKRYQASFCYFNPDRDVVAFIDAILDKCSDFFTKEQLSYLKECLKKAFDTPADQQESLYSEIMAEMQKMGLVQDENAEEDPEKAIRFVATFMDGMRSLADGDVWFMIHERYGRYQIGLYYDNLHNQAHGEDL
;
A
#
# COMPACT_ATOMS: atom_id res chain seq x y z
N MET A 1 23.85 6.36 -2.85
CA MET A 1 22.67 5.73 -2.19
C MET A 1 21.93 6.66 -1.26
N LYS A 2 22.54 7.33 -0.25
CA LYS A 2 21.78 8.28 0.62
C LYS A 2 21.09 9.40 -0.16
N LYS A 3 21.75 9.96 -1.18
CA LYS A 3 21.18 10.96 -2.08
C LYS A 3 19.92 10.44 -2.78
N THR A 4 20.02 9.25 -3.36
CA THR A 4 18.91 8.57 -4.05
C THR A 4 17.77 8.24 -3.06
N LEU A 5 18.13 7.83 -1.84
CA LEU A 5 17.18 7.46 -0.81
C LEU A 5 16.42 8.67 -0.26
N ILE A 6 17.11 9.79 0.00
CA ILE A 6 16.46 11.03 0.47
C ILE A 6 15.59 11.63 -0.64
N ILE A 7 16.03 11.57 -1.91
CA ILE A 7 15.21 11.95 -3.06
C ILE A 7 13.98 11.04 -3.15
N ALA A 8 14.13 9.74 -2.93
CA ALA A 8 13.01 8.80 -2.91
C ALA A 8 12.02 9.12 -1.77
N ILE A 9 12.51 9.48 -0.58
CA ILE A 9 11.68 9.92 0.53
C ILE A 9 10.90 11.19 0.15
N LEU A 10 11.58 12.21 -0.38
CA LEU A 10 10.93 13.45 -0.82
C LEU A 10 9.90 13.20 -1.94
N ALA A 11 10.22 12.32 -2.90
CA ALA A 11 9.31 11.92 -3.97
C ALA A 11 8.09 11.13 -3.44
N LEU A 12 8.30 10.23 -2.48
CA LEU A 12 7.23 9.47 -1.83
C LEU A 12 6.25 10.39 -1.09
N PHE A 13 6.75 11.41 -0.37
CA PHE A 13 5.89 12.38 0.29
C PHE A 13 5.07 13.22 -0.70
N SER A 14 5.61 13.57 -1.87
CA SER A 14 4.86 14.30 -2.89
C SER A 14 3.71 13.48 -3.50
N THR A 15 3.84 12.15 -3.57
CA THR A 15 2.78 11.26 -4.10
C THR A 15 1.65 10.99 -3.11
N VAL A 16 1.93 10.95 -1.81
CA VAL A 16 0.90 10.75 -0.76
C VAL A 16 -0.14 11.88 -0.76
N CYS A 17 0.23 13.06 -1.25
CA CYS A 17 -0.60 14.27 -1.17
C CYS A 17 -1.56 14.48 -2.36
N VAL A 18 -1.46 13.70 -3.44
CA VAL A 18 -2.23 13.94 -4.69
C VAL A 18 -3.52 13.13 -4.78
N ALA A 19 -3.79 12.21 -3.86
CA ALA A 19 -4.97 11.35 -3.92
C ALA A 19 -6.26 12.15 -3.65
N GLN A 20 -7.07 12.36 -4.67
CA GLN A 20 -8.39 12.99 -4.56
C GLN A 20 -9.39 12.09 -3.84
N GLY A 21 -9.99 12.57 -2.77
CA GLY A 21 -11.14 11.95 -2.09
C GLY A 21 -10.80 11.29 -0.76
N GLY A 22 -10.71 12.11 0.29
CA GLY A 22 -10.45 11.71 1.66
C GLY A 22 -11.42 10.72 2.30
N GLY A 23 -11.07 10.32 3.52
CA GLY A 23 -11.83 9.35 4.32
C GLY A 23 -11.25 7.93 4.27
N PRO A 24 -11.92 6.95 4.90
CA PRO A 24 -11.45 5.59 5.01
C PRO A 24 -11.32 4.91 3.65
N LEU A 25 -10.53 3.82 3.60
CA LEU A 25 -10.43 2.94 2.44
C LEU A 25 -11.81 2.56 1.91
N LYS A 26 -11.99 2.52 0.59
CA LYS A 26 -13.30 2.30 -0.05
C LYS A 26 -13.24 1.11 -1.01
N PHE A 27 -14.27 0.27 -0.97
CA PHE A 27 -14.57 -0.71 -2.01
C PHE A 27 -15.76 -0.22 -2.85
N LEU A 28 -15.59 -0.07 -4.17
CA LEU A 28 -16.61 0.49 -5.08
C LEU A 28 -17.20 1.84 -4.63
N GLY A 29 -16.40 2.66 -3.96
CA GLY A 29 -16.85 3.92 -3.38
C GLY A 29 -17.59 3.79 -2.04
N ILE A 30 -17.75 2.57 -1.52
CA ILE A 30 -18.34 2.29 -0.21
C ILE A 30 -17.21 2.31 0.82
N PRO A 31 -17.24 3.16 1.84
CA PRO A 31 -16.26 3.12 2.93
C PRO A 31 -16.25 1.74 3.60
N ILE A 32 -15.06 1.18 3.79
CA ILE A 32 -14.87 -0.04 4.58
C ILE A 32 -14.85 0.38 6.04
N ASP A 33 -16.04 0.64 6.54
CA ASP A 33 -16.28 1.15 7.90
C ASP A 33 -17.77 1.05 8.24
N GLY A 34 -18.11 1.28 9.50
CA GLY A 34 -19.49 1.18 10.00
C GLY A 34 -19.96 -0.26 10.13
N THR A 35 -21.25 -0.46 10.35
CA THR A 35 -21.80 -1.80 10.58
C THR A 35 -21.94 -2.59 9.28
N GLU A 36 -21.89 -3.93 9.38
CA GLU A 36 -22.13 -4.82 8.24
C GLU A 36 -23.45 -4.51 7.51
N ALA A 37 -24.51 -4.28 8.26
CA ALA A 37 -25.82 -3.98 7.67
C ALA A 37 -25.80 -2.71 6.80
N GLN A 38 -25.09 -1.68 7.23
CA GLN A 38 -24.92 -0.43 6.45
C GLN A 38 -24.10 -0.67 5.19
N PHE A 39 -23.01 -1.44 5.29
CA PHE A 39 -22.16 -1.80 4.16
C PHE A 39 -22.93 -2.65 3.13
N VAL A 40 -23.61 -3.70 3.60
CA VAL A 40 -24.46 -4.58 2.77
C VAL A 40 -25.56 -3.82 2.05
N SER A 41 -26.21 -2.87 2.72
CA SER A 41 -27.23 -2.03 2.07
C SER A 41 -26.67 -1.25 0.89
N LYS A 42 -25.49 -0.64 1.05
CA LYS A 42 -24.79 0.08 -0.03
C LYS A 42 -24.29 -0.87 -1.12
N LEU A 43 -23.81 -2.06 -0.76
CA LEU A 43 -23.34 -3.09 -1.70
C LEU A 43 -24.50 -3.59 -2.58
N LYS A 44 -25.68 -3.83 -1.98
CA LYS A 44 -26.90 -4.18 -2.72
C LYS A 44 -27.32 -3.06 -3.68
N ALA A 45 -27.21 -1.81 -3.28
CA ALA A 45 -27.48 -0.66 -4.15
C ALA A 45 -26.51 -0.59 -5.36
N LYS A 46 -25.33 -1.24 -5.30
CA LYS A 46 -24.39 -1.41 -6.41
C LYS A 46 -24.69 -2.63 -7.28
N GLY A 47 -25.81 -3.33 -7.03
CA GLY A 47 -26.25 -4.47 -7.83
C GLY A 47 -25.74 -5.83 -7.34
N PHE A 48 -25.16 -5.91 -6.15
CA PHE A 48 -24.78 -7.19 -5.55
C PHE A 48 -25.99 -7.86 -4.88
N THR A 49 -26.08 -9.17 -5.04
CA THR A 49 -27.14 -10.00 -4.45
C THR A 49 -26.55 -11.12 -3.62
N TYR A 50 -27.17 -11.42 -2.49
CA TYR A 50 -26.72 -12.54 -1.65
C TYR A 50 -26.93 -13.87 -2.34
N SER A 51 -25.90 -14.71 -2.35
CA SER A 51 -25.88 -16.05 -2.88
C SER A 51 -25.84 -17.06 -1.73
N THR A 52 -26.87 -17.88 -1.59
CA THR A 52 -26.89 -18.96 -0.58
C THR A 52 -25.91 -20.09 -0.90
N LEU A 53 -25.46 -20.20 -2.17
CA LEU A 53 -24.52 -21.23 -2.60
C LEU A 53 -23.08 -20.92 -2.13
N THR A 54 -22.68 -19.63 -2.22
CA THR A 54 -21.33 -19.19 -1.87
C THR A 54 -21.30 -18.50 -0.50
N GLU A 55 -22.48 -18.26 0.12
CA GLU A 55 -22.62 -17.52 1.37
C GLU A 55 -22.01 -16.12 1.30
N GLY A 56 -21.95 -15.53 0.09
CA GLY A 56 -21.38 -14.23 -0.20
C GLY A 56 -22.32 -13.36 -1.05
N TYR A 57 -21.86 -12.18 -1.40
CA TYR A 57 -22.58 -11.24 -2.26
C TYR A 57 -22.04 -11.29 -3.67
N LYS A 58 -22.83 -11.79 -4.62
CA LYS A 58 -22.45 -11.92 -6.02
C LYS A 58 -22.78 -10.66 -6.81
N GLY A 59 -21.80 -10.17 -7.58
CA GLY A 59 -21.97 -8.96 -8.40
C GLY A 59 -20.84 -8.79 -9.41
N GLN A 60 -20.79 -7.61 -10.03
CA GLN A 60 -19.76 -7.27 -11.03
C GLN A 60 -18.69 -6.40 -10.42
N PHE A 61 -17.44 -6.78 -10.58
CA PHE A 61 -16.28 -6.01 -10.21
C PHE A 61 -15.17 -6.17 -11.25
N ASN A 62 -14.60 -5.07 -11.73
CA ASN A 62 -13.48 -5.05 -12.67
C ASN A 62 -13.71 -5.93 -13.92
N GLY A 63 -14.96 -5.93 -14.46
CA GLY A 63 -15.38 -6.69 -15.63
C GLY A 63 -15.61 -8.20 -15.38
N LYS A 64 -15.56 -8.63 -14.13
CA LYS A 64 -15.76 -10.04 -13.74
C LYS A 64 -16.95 -10.21 -12.81
N SER A 65 -17.59 -11.38 -12.87
CA SER A 65 -18.55 -11.78 -11.83
C SER A 65 -17.78 -12.31 -10.64
N VAL A 66 -17.91 -11.64 -9.49
CA VAL A 66 -17.17 -11.97 -8.26
C VAL A 66 -18.11 -12.27 -7.11
N ASP A 67 -17.60 -12.99 -6.13
CA ASP A 67 -18.24 -13.13 -4.83
C ASP A 67 -17.52 -12.23 -3.80
N VAL A 68 -18.29 -11.47 -3.04
CA VAL A 68 -17.78 -10.52 -2.03
C VAL A 68 -18.21 -10.99 -0.64
N TYR A 69 -17.24 -11.05 0.26
CA TYR A 69 -17.44 -11.41 1.65
C TYR A 69 -17.01 -10.24 2.53
N ILE A 70 -17.74 -10.03 3.62
CA ILE A 70 -17.55 -8.92 4.54
C ILE A 70 -17.14 -9.52 5.88
N HIS A 71 -16.03 -9.05 6.41
CA HIS A 71 -15.59 -9.37 7.76
C HIS A 71 -15.79 -8.16 8.66
N THR A 72 -16.10 -8.42 9.93
CA THR A 72 -16.28 -7.38 10.94
C THR A 72 -15.50 -7.71 12.20
N ASN A 73 -14.92 -6.68 12.80
CA ASN A 73 -14.36 -6.72 14.13
C ASN A 73 -15.10 -5.72 15.01
N HIS A 74 -15.51 -6.12 16.22
CA HIS A 74 -16.33 -5.30 17.15
C HIS A 74 -17.53 -4.63 16.46
N ASN A 75 -18.21 -5.36 15.56
CA ASN A 75 -19.37 -4.89 14.78
C ASN A 75 -19.05 -3.76 13.77
N LEU A 76 -17.79 -3.50 13.49
CA LEU A 76 -17.34 -2.59 12.44
C LEU A 76 -16.72 -3.40 11.29
N VAL A 77 -17.00 -3.00 10.04
CA VAL A 77 -16.39 -3.62 8.86
C VAL A 77 -14.90 -3.30 8.87
N ASP A 78 -14.09 -4.33 8.95
CA ASP A 78 -12.63 -4.24 8.93
C ASP A 78 -12.01 -4.81 7.64
N ARG A 79 -12.69 -5.78 6.98
CA ARG A 79 -12.20 -6.37 5.73
C ARG A 79 -13.30 -6.63 4.72
N VAL A 80 -12.98 -6.40 3.46
CA VAL A 80 -13.77 -6.86 2.31
C VAL A 80 -12.90 -7.82 1.50
N TYR A 81 -13.35 -9.05 1.36
CA TYR A 81 -12.72 -10.07 0.53
C TYR A 81 -13.50 -10.25 -0.78
N VAL A 82 -12.82 -10.18 -1.91
CA VAL A 82 -13.36 -10.34 -3.25
C VAL A 82 -12.76 -11.58 -3.88
N ALA A 83 -13.56 -12.60 -4.10
CA ALA A 83 -13.17 -13.83 -4.76
C ALA A 83 -13.48 -13.74 -6.27
N PHE A 84 -12.45 -13.75 -7.08
CA PHE A 84 -12.57 -13.79 -8.54
C PHE A 84 -12.99 -15.20 -9.01
N PRO A 85 -13.52 -15.35 -10.24
CA PRO A 85 -13.84 -16.68 -10.74
C PRO A 85 -12.60 -17.53 -10.91
N TYR A 86 -12.76 -18.84 -10.72
CA TYR A 86 -11.69 -19.81 -10.99
C TYR A 86 -11.33 -19.86 -12.47
N THR A 87 -10.04 -19.95 -12.77
CA THR A 87 -9.49 -20.05 -14.13
C THR A 87 -8.36 -21.08 -14.19
N ASN A 88 -7.79 -21.29 -15.38
CA ASN A 88 -6.59 -22.09 -15.61
C ASN A 88 -5.31 -21.24 -15.32
N GLU A 89 -4.15 -21.85 -15.50
CA GLU A 89 -2.86 -21.24 -15.23
C GLU A 89 -2.59 -19.98 -16.07
N ASP A 90 -2.80 -20.05 -17.39
CA ASP A 90 -2.58 -18.89 -18.28
C ASP A 90 -3.52 -17.73 -17.94
N GLY A 91 -4.77 -18.06 -17.65
CA GLY A 91 -5.77 -17.07 -17.27
C GLY A 91 -5.44 -16.38 -15.94
N ILE A 92 -4.87 -17.10 -14.98
CA ILE A 92 -4.53 -16.50 -13.68
C ILE A 92 -3.30 -15.60 -13.76
N LYS A 93 -2.27 -15.96 -14.56
CA LYS A 93 -1.10 -15.09 -14.80
C LYS A 93 -1.54 -13.76 -15.38
N SER A 94 -2.33 -13.81 -16.45
CA SER A 94 -2.84 -12.61 -17.13
C SER A 94 -3.69 -11.75 -16.18
N GLU A 95 -4.55 -12.37 -15.37
CA GLU A 95 -5.42 -11.65 -14.44
C GLU A 95 -4.61 -11.01 -13.29
N PHE A 96 -3.62 -11.71 -12.75
CA PHE A 96 -2.74 -11.21 -11.71
C PHE A 96 -1.95 -9.98 -12.21
N ASN A 97 -1.28 -10.10 -13.36
CA ASN A 97 -0.48 -9.03 -13.93
C ASN A 97 -1.34 -7.82 -14.31
N ARG A 98 -2.56 -8.07 -14.83
CA ARG A 98 -3.52 -6.99 -15.13
C ARG A 98 -3.94 -6.22 -13.87
N LEU A 99 -4.27 -6.93 -12.78
CA LEU A 99 -4.59 -6.29 -11.50
C LEU A 99 -3.39 -5.53 -10.93
N LEU A 100 -2.21 -6.14 -11.00
CA LEU A 100 -0.96 -5.52 -10.54
C LEU A 100 -0.71 -4.19 -11.26
N GLY A 101 -0.83 -4.16 -12.59
CA GLY A 101 -0.72 -2.92 -13.36
C GLY A 101 -1.74 -1.88 -12.95
N GLN A 102 -3.02 -2.27 -12.79
CA GLN A 102 -4.08 -1.35 -12.36
C GLN A 102 -3.83 -0.72 -10.99
N PHE A 103 -3.28 -1.49 -10.03
CA PHE A 103 -2.94 -0.95 -8.71
C PHE A 103 -1.69 -0.08 -8.74
N LYS A 104 -0.67 -0.44 -9.54
CA LYS A 104 0.54 0.38 -9.74
C LYS A 104 0.21 1.74 -10.36
N ASP A 105 -0.73 1.77 -11.30
CA ASP A 105 -1.13 3.00 -12.00
C ASP A 105 -2.12 3.87 -11.19
N ASN A 106 -2.62 3.35 -10.07
CA ASN A 106 -3.58 4.08 -9.25
C ASN A 106 -2.91 4.83 -8.11
N ALA A 107 -2.81 6.16 -8.24
CA ALA A 107 -2.16 7.03 -7.26
C ALA A 107 -2.73 6.99 -5.83
N LYS A 108 -3.89 6.32 -5.61
CA LYS A 108 -4.45 6.11 -4.26
C LYS A 108 -3.69 5.07 -3.46
N TYR A 109 -2.91 4.23 -4.12
CA TYR A 109 -2.26 3.08 -3.50
C TYR A 109 -0.75 3.19 -3.66
N MET A 110 -0.02 2.86 -2.61
CA MET A 110 1.43 2.89 -2.60
C MET A 110 1.99 1.50 -2.36
N ALA A 111 2.86 1.04 -3.23
CA ALA A 111 3.62 -0.19 -3.02
C ALA A 111 4.80 0.10 -2.07
N LEU A 112 4.78 -0.48 -0.87
CA LEU A 112 5.90 -0.44 0.08
C LEU A 112 6.80 -1.68 -0.03
N VAL A 113 6.42 -2.65 -0.86
CA VAL A 113 7.20 -3.84 -1.19
C VAL A 113 7.32 -3.97 -2.70
N MET A 114 8.36 -4.65 -3.17
CA MET A 114 8.45 -4.96 -4.59
C MET A 114 7.35 -5.96 -4.96
N ASN A 115 6.45 -5.51 -5.82
CA ASN A 115 5.42 -6.35 -6.41
C ASN A 115 5.86 -6.73 -7.83
N GLU A 116 6.11 -8.01 -8.06
CA GLU A 116 6.63 -8.52 -9.33
C GLU A 116 5.51 -9.09 -10.20
N GLU A 117 5.65 -8.90 -11.51
CA GLU A 117 4.80 -9.59 -12.49
C GLU A 117 5.18 -11.07 -12.55
N ILE A 118 4.20 -11.88 -12.88
CA ILE A 118 4.42 -13.31 -13.11
C ILE A 118 4.89 -13.47 -14.56
N PRO A 119 6.11 -14.02 -14.80
CA PRO A 119 6.58 -14.30 -16.15
C PRO A 119 5.65 -15.29 -16.90
N GLU A 120 5.56 -15.15 -18.22
CA GLU A 120 4.71 -16.04 -19.02
C GLU A 120 5.16 -17.51 -18.97
N ASP A 121 6.47 -17.75 -18.85
CA ASP A 121 7.12 -19.05 -18.78
C ASP A 121 7.19 -19.65 -17.38
N ASP A 122 6.72 -18.94 -16.34
CA ASP A 122 6.70 -19.44 -14.96
C ASP A 122 5.64 -20.58 -14.82
N ASP A 123 6.03 -21.76 -14.36
CA ASP A 123 5.12 -22.87 -14.05
C ASP A 123 4.53 -22.67 -12.65
N ILE A 124 3.39 -21.97 -12.56
CA ILE A 124 2.72 -21.66 -11.30
C ILE A 124 2.41 -22.92 -10.49
N SER A 125 2.01 -24.00 -11.16
CA SER A 125 1.68 -25.26 -10.50
C SER A 125 2.88 -25.85 -9.79
N TYR A 126 4.02 -25.89 -10.49
CA TYR A 126 5.29 -26.36 -9.93
C TYR A 126 5.77 -25.44 -8.81
N GLU A 127 5.78 -24.15 -9.04
CA GLU A 127 6.26 -23.14 -8.09
C GLU A 127 5.44 -23.16 -6.77
N ILE A 128 4.12 -23.26 -6.84
CA ILE A 128 3.28 -23.36 -5.64
C ILE A 128 3.47 -24.71 -4.95
N THR A 129 3.49 -25.83 -5.69
CA THR A 129 3.44 -27.16 -5.09
C THR A 129 4.80 -27.62 -4.59
N VAL A 130 5.87 -27.33 -5.33
CA VAL A 130 7.24 -27.81 -5.05
C VAL A 130 8.05 -26.77 -4.28
N ASN A 131 8.02 -25.52 -4.75
CA ASN A 131 8.81 -24.43 -4.19
C ASN A 131 8.09 -23.65 -3.09
N ASN A 132 6.82 -23.97 -2.82
CA ASN A 132 5.99 -23.29 -1.82
C ASN A 132 5.91 -21.76 -2.06
N LYS A 133 6.06 -21.35 -3.32
CA LYS A 133 6.04 -19.94 -3.74
C LYS A 133 4.62 -19.37 -3.60
N ARG A 134 4.55 -18.15 -3.08
CA ARG A 134 3.29 -17.41 -2.99
C ARG A 134 3.32 -16.25 -3.99
N TYR A 135 2.34 -16.22 -4.87
CA TYR A 135 2.13 -15.10 -5.78
C TYR A 135 1.18 -14.12 -5.14
N GLN A 136 1.72 -13.02 -4.68
CA GLN A 136 0.96 -11.98 -3.97
C GLN A 136 1.47 -10.58 -4.33
N ALA A 137 0.60 -9.59 -4.22
CA ALA A 137 0.94 -8.19 -4.31
C ALA A 137 0.24 -7.41 -3.19
N SER A 138 0.88 -6.38 -2.68
CA SER A 138 0.38 -5.60 -1.54
C SER A 138 0.62 -4.12 -1.74
N PHE A 139 -0.36 -3.32 -1.34
CA PHE A 139 -0.38 -1.87 -1.48
C PHE A 139 -0.97 -1.25 -0.22
N CYS A 140 -0.35 -0.18 0.27
CA CYS A 140 -0.89 0.61 1.37
C CYS A 140 -1.81 1.72 0.84
N TYR A 141 -2.85 2.00 1.60
CA TYR A 141 -3.70 3.17 1.42
C TYR A 141 -3.40 4.17 2.53
N PHE A 142 -3.21 5.42 2.13
CA PHE A 142 -3.04 6.55 3.03
C PHE A 142 -4.17 7.54 2.81
N ASN A 143 -4.88 7.88 3.89
CA ASN A 143 -5.95 8.86 3.80
C ASN A 143 -5.39 10.24 3.42
N PRO A 144 -5.80 10.83 2.30
CA PRO A 144 -5.30 12.15 1.88
C PRO A 144 -5.72 13.31 2.81
N ASP A 145 -6.75 13.12 3.65
CA ASP A 145 -7.19 14.14 4.62
C ASP A 145 -6.38 14.09 5.94
N ARG A 146 -5.33 13.24 6.02
CA ARG A 146 -4.50 13.14 7.23
C ARG A 146 -3.75 14.43 7.53
N ASP A 147 -3.42 14.62 8.79
CA ASP A 147 -2.45 15.62 9.20
C ASP A 147 -1.04 15.22 8.71
N VAL A 148 -0.62 15.83 7.61
CA VAL A 148 0.67 15.53 6.97
C VAL A 148 1.84 15.90 7.86
N VAL A 149 1.71 16.95 8.67
CA VAL A 149 2.79 17.36 9.61
C VAL A 149 2.97 16.31 10.68
N ALA A 150 1.87 15.84 11.29
CA ALA A 150 1.92 14.75 12.27
C ALA A 150 2.45 13.45 11.65
N PHE A 151 2.09 13.16 10.40
CA PHE A 151 2.58 12.00 9.68
C PHE A 151 4.09 12.05 9.41
N ILE A 152 4.62 13.20 8.94
CA ILE A 152 6.06 13.41 8.74
C ILE A 152 6.79 13.23 10.06
N ASP A 153 6.30 13.86 11.14
CA ASP A 153 6.92 13.75 12.46
C ASP A 153 6.97 12.29 12.93
N ALA A 154 5.88 11.55 12.79
CA ALA A 154 5.82 10.14 13.20
C ALA A 154 6.76 9.22 12.41
N ILE A 155 6.92 9.42 11.10
CA ILE A 155 7.87 8.65 10.27
C ILE A 155 9.31 8.96 10.66
N LEU A 156 9.65 10.25 10.80
CA LEU A 156 11.01 10.65 11.13
C LEU A 156 11.40 10.25 12.55
N ASP A 157 10.46 10.24 13.49
CA ASP A 157 10.71 9.77 14.85
C ASP A 157 11.05 8.27 14.87
N LYS A 158 10.41 7.45 14.03
CA LYS A 158 10.77 6.01 13.87
C LYS A 158 12.17 5.84 13.29
N CYS A 159 12.64 6.78 12.48
CA CYS A 159 13.96 6.76 11.86
C CYS A 159 15.02 7.55 12.69
N SER A 160 14.70 7.99 13.89
CA SER A 160 15.56 8.88 14.69
C SER A 160 16.98 8.34 14.95
N ASP A 161 17.13 7.01 15.07
CA ASP A 161 18.44 6.38 15.31
C ASP A 161 19.45 6.54 14.16
N PHE A 162 18.98 6.97 12.99
CA PHE A 162 19.82 7.16 11.80
C PHE A 162 20.33 8.59 11.63
N PHE A 163 19.87 9.53 12.47
CA PHE A 163 20.14 10.96 12.33
C PHE A 163 20.59 11.57 13.66
N THR A 164 21.40 12.64 13.59
CA THR A 164 21.56 13.52 14.76
C THR A 164 20.29 14.34 14.99
N LYS A 165 20.15 14.94 16.17
CA LYS A 165 19.00 15.79 16.49
C LYS A 165 18.86 16.96 15.53
N GLU A 166 20.00 17.59 15.17
CA GLU A 166 20.05 18.70 14.23
C GLU A 166 19.62 18.26 12.82
N GLN A 167 20.11 17.10 12.34
CA GLN A 167 19.72 16.52 11.06
C GLN A 167 18.24 16.20 11.02
N LEU A 168 17.71 15.59 12.08
CA LEU A 168 16.29 15.25 12.18
C LEU A 168 15.41 16.49 12.17
N SER A 169 15.77 17.52 12.94
CA SER A 169 15.04 18.80 12.96
C SER A 169 15.01 19.45 11.58
N TYR A 170 16.15 19.47 10.90
CA TYR A 170 16.26 20.03 9.55
C TYR A 170 15.40 19.24 8.53
N LEU A 171 15.46 17.91 8.58
CA LEU A 171 14.65 17.04 7.70
C LEU A 171 13.14 17.30 7.89
N LYS A 172 12.68 17.42 9.14
CA LYS A 172 11.29 17.74 9.45
C LYS A 172 10.87 19.08 8.86
N GLU A 173 11.70 20.10 8.99
CA GLU A 173 11.43 21.43 8.43
C GLU A 173 11.40 21.39 6.88
N CYS A 174 12.37 20.72 6.26
CA CYS A 174 12.44 20.58 4.81
C CYS A 174 11.21 19.88 4.22
N LEU A 175 10.76 18.78 4.84
CA LEU A 175 9.60 18.03 4.37
C LEU A 175 8.30 18.84 4.51
N LYS A 176 8.13 19.57 5.64
CA LYS A 176 7.00 20.47 5.82
C LYS A 176 7.00 21.58 4.77
N LYS A 177 8.15 22.21 4.52
CA LYS A 177 8.31 23.25 3.50
C LYS A 177 8.04 22.71 2.10
N ALA A 178 8.53 21.50 1.79
CA ALA A 178 8.28 20.87 0.50
C ALA A 178 6.79 20.56 0.27
N PHE A 179 6.07 20.20 1.33
CA PHE A 179 4.64 19.97 1.27
C PHE A 179 3.84 21.25 0.99
N ASP A 180 4.20 22.36 1.63
CA ASP A 180 3.52 23.65 1.48
C ASP A 180 3.88 24.38 0.17
N THR A 181 4.88 23.88 -0.58
CA THR A 181 5.39 24.56 -1.78
C THR A 181 4.66 24.08 -3.03
N PRO A 182 4.12 24.99 -3.85
CA PRO A 182 3.48 24.67 -5.13
C PRO A 182 4.39 23.87 -6.07
N ALA A 183 3.78 23.00 -6.88
CA ALA A 183 4.51 22.04 -7.74
C ALA A 183 5.50 22.70 -8.72
N ASP A 184 5.18 23.90 -9.20
CA ASP A 184 6.04 24.68 -10.11
C ASP A 184 7.29 25.26 -9.45
N GLN A 185 7.34 25.31 -8.11
CA GLN A 185 8.47 25.81 -7.33
C GLN A 185 9.26 24.69 -6.64
N GLN A 186 8.78 23.47 -6.69
CA GLN A 186 9.40 22.33 -5.98
C GLN A 186 10.81 22.01 -6.46
N GLU A 187 11.10 22.11 -7.76
CA GLU A 187 12.42 21.79 -8.31
C GLU A 187 13.53 22.71 -7.73
N SER A 188 13.25 24.02 -7.62
CA SER A 188 14.16 24.97 -6.99
C SER A 188 14.38 24.65 -5.50
N LEU A 189 13.29 24.37 -4.80
CA LEU A 189 13.33 24.02 -3.39
C LEU A 189 14.12 22.72 -3.14
N TYR A 190 13.92 21.69 -3.96
CA TYR A 190 14.68 20.44 -3.85
C TYR A 190 16.18 20.66 -4.03
N SER A 191 16.57 21.54 -4.95
CA SER A 191 17.97 21.88 -5.15
C SER A 191 18.60 22.55 -3.92
N GLU A 192 17.87 23.48 -3.28
CA GLU A 192 18.29 24.13 -2.04
C GLU A 192 18.41 23.12 -0.87
N ILE A 193 17.39 22.28 -0.68
CA ILE A 193 17.37 21.23 0.34
C ILE A 193 18.55 20.29 0.17
N MET A 194 18.80 19.82 -1.07
CA MET A 194 19.91 18.92 -1.35
C MET A 194 21.28 19.53 -1.05
N ALA A 195 21.47 20.81 -1.38
CA ALA A 195 22.74 21.52 -1.10
C ALA A 195 22.99 21.64 0.41
N GLU A 196 21.96 21.92 1.20
CA GLU A 196 22.09 22.04 2.65
C GLU A 196 22.26 20.67 3.32
N MET A 197 21.54 19.64 2.87
CA MET A 197 21.72 18.25 3.31
C MET A 197 23.15 17.75 3.08
N GLN A 198 23.79 18.17 1.99
CA GLN A 198 25.20 17.85 1.72
C GLN A 198 26.13 18.52 2.74
N LYS A 199 25.91 19.80 3.07
CA LYS A 199 26.69 20.50 4.11
C LYS A 199 26.52 19.86 5.48
N MET A 200 25.35 19.34 5.80
CA MET A 200 25.07 18.64 7.07
C MET A 200 25.57 17.18 7.07
N GLY A 201 26.19 16.69 5.99
CA GLY A 201 26.65 15.31 5.88
C GLY A 201 25.53 14.28 5.78
N LEU A 202 24.28 14.69 5.52
CA LEU A 202 23.16 13.81 5.25
C LEU A 202 23.25 13.13 3.89
N VAL A 203 23.86 13.83 2.93
CA VAL A 203 24.21 13.33 1.60
C VAL A 203 25.72 13.31 1.49
N GLN A 204 26.31 12.14 1.35
CA GLN A 204 27.75 12.00 1.17
C GLN A 204 28.13 12.22 -0.30
N ASP A 205 29.38 12.65 -0.53
CA ASP A 205 29.95 12.69 -1.87
C ASP A 205 29.89 11.32 -2.56
N GLU A 206 29.84 11.33 -3.89
CA GLU A 206 29.73 10.12 -4.73
C GLU A 206 30.83 9.07 -4.48
N ASN A 207 31.93 9.48 -3.82
CA ASN A 207 33.10 8.64 -3.54
C ASN A 207 33.19 8.15 -2.08
N ALA A 208 32.23 8.44 -1.22
CA ALA A 208 32.25 7.94 0.15
C ALA A 208 31.76 6.50 0.23
N GLU A 209 32.54 5.60 0.81
CA GLU A 209 32.11 4.23 1.10
C GLU A 209 30.91 4.27 2.06
N GLU A 210 29.75 3.89 1.55
CA GLU A 210 28.54 3.72 2.37
C GLU A 210 28.57 2.36 3.05
N ASP A 211 28.18 2.33 4.33
CA ASP A 211 27.87 1.11 5.04
C ASP A 211 26.54 0.53 4.47
N PRO A 212 26.59 -0.55 3.68
CA PRO A 212 25.40 -1.10 3.04
C PRO A 212 24.39 -1.67 4.05
N GLU A 213 24.86 -2.17 5.21
CA GLU A 213 23.98 -2.69 6.25
C GLU A 213 23.16 -1.56 6.90
N LYS A 214 23.81 -0.41 7.15
CA LYS A 214 23.10 0.76 7.68
C LYS A 214 22.07 1.29 6.69
N ALA A 215 22.37 1.30 5.39
CA ALA A 215 21.44 1.74 4.36
C ALA A 215 20.22 0.80 4.29
N ILE A 216 20.44 -0.53 4.29
CA ILE A 216 19.36 -1.52 4.28
C ILE A 216 18.49 -1.38 5.54
N ARG A 217 19.09 -1.26 6.72
CA ARG A 217 18.35 -1.06 7.97
C ARG A 217 17.50 0.20 7.95
N PHE A 218 18.03 1.30 7.41
CA PHE A 218 17.27 2.55 7.29
C PHE A 218 16.06 2.36 6.39
N VAL A 219 16.23 1.76 5.19
CA VAL A 219 15.12 1.48 4.26
C VAL A 219 14.06 0.62 4.93
N ALA A 220 14.46 -0.46 5.58
CA ALA A 220 13.55 -1.35 6.29
C ALA A 220 12.76 -0.60 7.38
N THR A 221 13.45 0.17 8.24
CA THR A 221 12.80 0.96 9.32
C THR A 221 11.83 2.00 8.75
N PHE A 222 12.22 2.67 7.67
CA PHE A 222 11.36 3.66 6.99
C PHE A 222 10.10 3.01 6.41
N MET A 223 10.26 1.89 5.70
CA MET A 223 9.14 1.15 5.10
C MET A 223 8.19 0.59 6.16
N ASP A 224 8.73 0.01 7.24
CA ASP A 224 7.93 -0.45 8.38
C ASP A 224 7.22 0.72 9.08
N GLY A 225 7.89 1.86 9.21
CA GLY A 225 7.30 3.08 9.70
C GLY A 225 6.12 3.54 8.84
N MET A 226 6.31 3.62 7.53
CA MET A 226 5.24 3.96 6.57
C MET A 226 4.07 3.00 6.69
N ARG A 227 4.33 1.69 6.68
CA ARG A 227 3.30 0.67 6.78
C ARG A 227 2.50 0.77 8.08
N SER A 228 3.16 1.03 9.21
CA SER A 228 2.48 1.16 10.51
C SER A 228 1.58 2.39 10.63
N LEU A 229 1.71 3.35 9.72
CA LEU A 229 0.90 4.57 9.65
C LEU A 229 -0.10 4.54 8.48
N ALA A 230 -0.18 3.45 7.73
CA ALA A 230 -1.19 3.28 6.69
C ALA A 230 -2.60 3.21 7.31
N ASP A 231 -3.59 3.76 6.62
CA ASP A 231 -5.00 3.70 7.03
C ASP A 231 -5.69 2.43 6.53
N GLY A 232 -5.10 1.79 5.53
CA GLY A 232 -5.60 0.53 4.99
C GLY A 232 -4.56 -0.18 4.14
N ASP A 233 -4.79 -1.49 3.97
CA ASP A 233 -4.05 -2.33 3.05
C ASP A 233 -4.97 -2.86 1.96
N VAL A 234 -4.46 -2.92 0.73
CA VAL A 234 -5.09 -3.67 -0.36
C VAL A 234 -4.09 -4.67 -0.88
N TRP A 235 -4.43 -5.91 -0.83
CA TRP A 235 -3.53 -6.97 -1.27
C TRP A 235 -4.30 -8.09 -1.96
N PHE A 236 -3.64 -8.79 -2.85
CA PHE A 236 -4.23 -9.94 -3.52
C PHE A 236 -3.21 -11.04 -3.69
N MET A 237 -3.72 -12.27 -3.77
CA MET A 237 -2.90 -13.45 -3.96
C MET A 237 -3.63 -14.50 -4.80
N ILE A 238 -2.83 -15.40 -5.38
CA ILE A 238 -3.35 -16.56 -6.08
C ILE A 238 -3.60 -17.68 -5.06
N HIS A 239 -4.82 -18.21 -5.09
CA HIS A 239 -5.21 -19.44 -4.42
C HIS A 239 -5.30 -20.55 -5.45
N GLU A 240 -4.69 -21.69 -5.16
CA GLU A 240 -4.82 -22.90 -5.97
C GLU A 240 -5.77 -23.87 -5.26
N ARG A 241 -6.66 -24.48 -6.03
CA ARG A 241 -7.52 -25.56 -5.56
C ARG A 241 -7.79 -26.56 -6.67
N TYR A 242 -7.28 -27.78 -6.53
CA TYR A 242 -7.48 -28.88 -7.48
C TYR A 242 -7.08 -28.52 -8.92
N GLY A 243 -5.94 -27.90 -9.11
CA GLY A 243 -5.42 -27.48 -10.43
C GLY A 243 -6.17 -26.32 -11.07
N ARG A 244 -6.99 -25.61 -10.29
CA ARG A 244 -7.64 -24.37 -10.70
C ARG A 244 -7.20 -23.23 -9.81
N TYR A 245 -7.12 -22.04 -10.37
CA TYR A 245 -6.57 -20.86 -9.74
C TYR A 245 -7.63 -19.79 -9.59
N GLN A 246 -7.54 -19.05 -8.50
CA GLN A 246 -8.43 -17.95 -8.18
C GLN A 246 -7.64 -16.81 -7.56
N ILE A 247 -7.93 -15.57 -7.92
CA ILE A 247 -7.44 -14.42 -7.15
C ILE A 247 -8.39 -14.14 -6.00
N GLY A 248 -7.82 -14.07 -4.80
CA GLY A 248 -8.43 -13.43 -3.65
C GLY A 248 -7.89 -12.03 -3.51
N LEU A 249 -8.75 -11.01 -3.57
CA LEU A 249 -8.41 -9.61 -3.39
C LEU A 249 -9.01 -9.12 -2.08
N TYR A 250 -8.18 -8.48 -1.25
CA TYR A 250 -8.52 -8.07 0.10
C TYR A 250 -8.35 -6.56 0.24
N TYR A 251 -9.33 -5.94 0.87
CA TYR A 251 -9.29 -4.54 1.30
C TYR A 251 -9.43 -4.51 2.82
N ASP A 252 -8.39 -4.06 3.50
CA ASP A 252 -8.29 -4.05 4.95
C ASP A 252 -8.33 -2.62 5.48
N ASN A 253 -9.29 -2.30 6.33
CA ASN A 253 -9.28 -1.08 7.12
C ASN A 253 -8.48 -1.35 8.41
N LEU A 254 -7.25 -0.84 8.47
CA LEU A 254 -6.34 -1.11 9.59
C LEU A 254 -6.80 -0.49 10.91
N HIS A 255 -7.66 0.53 10.88
CA HIS A 255 -8.22 1.13 12.11
C HIS A 255 -9.26 0.25 12.80
N ASN A 256 -9.94 -0.63 12.04
CA ASN A 256 -10.98 -1.51 12.57
C ASN A 256 -10.48 -2.93 12.84
N GLN A 257 -9.24 -3.25 12.49
CA GLN A 257 -8.67 -4.58 12.74
C GLN A 257 -8.44 -4.84 14.23
N ALA A 258 -8.53 -6.11 14.64
CA ALA A 258 -8.16 -6.53 15.98
C ALA A 258 -6.66 -6.30 16.20
N HIS A 259 -6.31 -5.64 17.29
CA HIS A 259 -4.94 -5.59 17.80
C HIS A 259 -4.70 -6.80 18.72
N GLY A 260 -3.45 -7.27 18.82
CA GLY A 260 -3.13 -8.50 19.53
C GLY A 260 -3.55 -8.54 21.02
N GLU A 261 -3.91 -7.40 21.60
CA GLU A 261 -4.46 -7.30 22.95
C GLU A 261 -5.98 -7.59 23.01
N ASP A 262 -6.65 -7.67 21.86
CA ASP A 262 -8.10 -7.91 21.73
C ASP A 262 -8.45 -9.39 21.49
N LEU A 263 -7.45 -10.29 21.48
CA LEU A 263 -7.59 -11.72 21.19
C LEU A 263 -7.80 -12.56 22.45
#